data_296fd2e0b7c3272741a9cb6c92f9ff6a
#
_entry.id   296fd2e0b7c3272741a9cb6c92f9ff6a
#
_cell.length_a   1.000
_cell.length_b   1.000
_cell.length_c   1.000
_cell.angle_alpha   90.00
_cell.angle_beta   90.00
_cell.angle_gamma   90.00
#
_symmetry.space_group_name_H-M   'P 1'
#
loop_
_entity.id
_entity.type
_entity.pdbx_description
1 polymer ?
#
loop_
_entity_poly.entity_id
_entity_poly.type
_entity_poly.pdbx_seq_one_letter_code
_entity_poly.pdbx_strand_id
1 'polypeptide(L)'
;RYLALIRRAMPRLTKVGVLVHEDDASQRQTLLKAAQAQGVRLVIGSVGAPDTLSGALRTVLAEADVLLMLPDGAVADVSALQHMLITAYRQRVPVVSYSPALVKAGAALGLYASPTQAGRQVVAMLKGAGSASSGGSAWPASRLADGFTVAINEQVCRSLGLDVPDVSVLTDALRREE
;
A
#
# COMPACT_ATOMS: atom_id res chain seq x y z
N ARG A 1 -6.16 0.85 -5.68
CA ARG A 1 -5.00 1.63 -6.17
C ARG A 1 -3.66 0.89 -5.98
N TYR A 2 -3.31 0.34 -4.79
CA TYR A 2 -2.02 -0.36 -4.58
C TYR A 2 -1.83 -1.56 -5.52
N LEU A 3 -2.83 -2.41 -5.64
CA LEU A 3 -2.77 -3.57 -6.53
C LEU A 3 -2.72 -3.18 -8.01
N ALA A 4 -3.42 -2.11 -8.39
CA ALA A 4 -3.31 -1.53 -9.72
C ALA A 4 -1.90 -0.99 -10.01
N LEU A 5 -1.29 -0.28 -9.03
CA LEU A 5 0.10 0.16 -9.12
C LEU A 5 1.06 -1.03 -9.33
N ILE A 6 0.93 -2.08 -8.52
CA ILE A 6 1.76 -3.29 -8.64
C ILE A 6 1.65 -3.89 -10.04
N ARG A 7 0.44 -4.07 -10.55
CA ARG A 7 0.21 -4.61 -11.89
C ARG A 7 0.79 -3.76 -13.01
N ARG A 8 0.71 -2.45 -12.89
CA ARG A 8 1.24 -1.51 -13.89
C ARG A 8 2.75 -1.42 -13.85
N ALA A 9 3.32 -1.37 -12.64
CA ALA A 9 4.75 -1.23 -12.44
C ALA A 9 5.51 -2.55 -12.67
N MET A 10 4.90 -3.69 -12.31
CA MET A 10 5.55 -4.99 -12.29
C MET A 10 4.59 -6.08 -12.83
N PRO A 11 4.23 -6.05 -14.12
CA PRO A 11 3.18 -6.91 -14.69
C PRO A 11 3.49 -8.42 -14.65
N ARG A 12 4.77 -8.79 -14.48
CA ARG A 12 5.21 -10.18 -14.35
C ARG A 12 5.01 -10.75 -12.94
N LEU A 13 4.84 -9.87 -11.93
CA LEU A 13 4.66 -10.27 -10.53
C LEU A 13 3.15 -10.40 -10.26
N THR A 14 2.71 -11.62 -9.98
CA THR A 14 1.28 -11.95 -9.88
C THR A 14 0.84 -12.32 -8.47
N LYS A 15 1.78 -12.68 -7.60
CA LYS A 15 1.52 -13.08 -6.21
C LYS A 15 1.90 -11.93 -5.29
N VAL A 16 0.89 -11.32 -4.68
CA VAL A 16 1.08 -10.18 -3.75
C VAL A 16 0.98 -10.69 -2.32
N GLY A 17 2.08 -10.60 -1.59
CA GLY A 17 2.14 -10.88 -0.17
C GLY A 17 1.63 -9.71 0.65
N VAL A 18 0.84 -9.95 1.67
CA VAL A 18 0.39 -8.96 2.65
C VAL A 18 0.42 -9.56 4.05
N LEU A 19 0.74 -8.73 5.04
CA LEU A 19 0.57 -9.07 6.44
C LEU A 19 -0.63 -8.29 6.97
N VAL A 20 -1.52 -8.97 7.67
CA VAL A 20 -2.73 -8.39 8.27
C VAL A 20 -2.87 -8.87 9.70
N HIS A 21 -3.53 -8.05 10.54
CA HIS A 21 -3.87 -8.49 11.88
C HIS A 21 -4.83 -9.69 11.82
N GLU A 22 -4.64 -10.67 12.69
CA GLU A 22 -5.45 -11.91 12.67
C GLU A 22 -6.95 -11.64 12.88
N ASP A 23 -7.30 -10.64 13.69
CA ASP A 23 -8.68 -10.26 13.98
C ASP A 23 -9.31 -9.36 12.91
N ASP A 24 -8.56 -8.86 11.92
CA ASP A 24 -9.11 -7.97 10.89
C ASP A 24 -9.67 -8.73 9.69
N ALA A 25 -10.79 -9.41 9.93
CA ALA A 25 -11.53 -10.10 8.88
C ALA A 25 -12.06 -9.15 7.79
N SER A 26 -12.38 -7.90 8.16
CA SER A 26 -12.88 -6.88 7.24
C SER A 26 -11.83 -6.47 6.23
N GLN A 27 -10.61 -6.17 6.71
CA GLN A 27 -9.47 -5.82 5.86
C GLN A 27 -9.14 -6.99 4.93
N ARG A 28 -9.10 -8.21 5.46
CA ARG A 28 -8.86 -9.43 4.68
C ARG A 28 -9.87 -9.59 3.53
N GLN A 29 -11.16 -9.42 3.81
CA GLN A 29 -12.21 -9.53 2.79
C GLN A 29 -12.09 -8.44 1.73
N THR A 30 -11.80 -7.21 2.14
CA THR A 30 -11.57 -6.08 1.24
C THR A 30 -10.38 -6.34 0.30
N LEU A 31 -9.28 -6.86 0.84
CA LEU A 31 -8.10 -7.21 0.06
C LEU A 31 -8.38 -8.32 -0.96
N LEU A 32 -9.11 -9.37 -0.55
CA LEU A 32 -9.48 -10.47 -1.45
C LEU A 32 -10.34 -9.98 -2.62
N LYS A 33 -11.36 -9.16 -2.35
CA LYS A 33 -12.19 -8.55 -3.41
C LYS A 33 -11.37 -7.69 -4.36
N ALA A 34 -10.49 -6.85 -3.81
CA ALA A 34 -9.62 -6.00 -4.61
C ALA A 34 -8.63 -6.80 -5.47
N ALA A 35 -8.10 -7.90 -4.94
CA ALA A 35 -7.20 -8.80 -5.67
C ALA A 35 -7.91 -9.50 -6.82
N GLN A 36 -9.12 -10.00 -6.59
CA GLN A 36 -9.94 -10.61 -7.62
C GLN A 36 -10.23 -9.62 -8.75
N ALA A 37 -10.61 -8.39 -8.42
CA ALA A 37 -10.87 -7.33 -9.41
C ALA A 37 -9.63 -6.98 -10.25
N GLN A 38 -8.43 -7.12 -9.68
CA GLN A 38 -7.17 -6.82 -10.35
C GLN A 38 -6.50 -8.05 -10.96
N GLY A 39 -7.07 -9.24 -10.81
CA GLY A 39 -6.50 -10.49 -11.34
C GLY A 39 -5.14 -10.84 -10.73
N VAL A 40 -4.92 -10.51 -9.44
CA VAL A 40 -3.72 -10.87 -8.69
C VAL A 40 -4.04 -11.90 -7.61
N ARG A 41 -3.08 -12.76 -7.30
CA ARG A 41 -3.18 -13.73 -6.19
C ARG A 41 -2.64 -13.11 -4.91
N LEU A 42 -3.40 -13.18 -3.83
CA LEU A 42 -2.91 -12.78 -2.50
C LEU A 42 -2.31 -13.96 -1.74
N VAL A 43 -1.18 -13.67 -1.09
CA VAL A 43 -0.55 -14.52 -0.07
C VAL A 43 -0.65 -13.77 1.24
N ILE A 44 -1.58 -14.19 2.11
CA ILE A 44 -1.90 -13.45 3.35
C ILE A 44 -1.22 -14.14 4.53
N GLY A 45 -0.38 -13.38 5.25
CA GLY A 45 0.15 -13.75 6.55
C GLY A 45 -0.64 -13.07 7.67
N SER A 46 -0.99 -13.82 8.71
CA SER A 46 -1.67 -13.29 9.90
C SER A 46 -0.66 -12.97 10.98
N VAL A 47 -0.80 -11.82 11.62
CA VAL A 47 0.04 -11.36 12.73
C VAL A 47 -0.87 -11.06 13.91
N GLY A 48 -0.76 -11.83 15.00
CA GLY A 48 -1.54 -11.62 16.22
C GLY A 48 -0.72 -10.93 17.31
N ALA A 49 0.51 -11.39 17.47
CA ALA A 49 1.44 -10.84 18.45
C ALA A 49 2.78 -10.48 17.79
N PRO A 50 3.58 -9.57 18.39
CA PRO A 50 4.84 -9.10 17.78
C PRO A 50 5.84 -10.23 17.46
N ASP A 51 5.88 -11.28 18.23
CA ASP A 51 6.73 -12.45 18.03
C ASP A 51 6.31 -13.33 16.84
N THR A 52 5.06 -13.24 16.39
CA THR A 52 4.56 -13.98 15.23
C THR A 52 4.95 -13.35 13.89
N LEU A 53 5.35 -12.07 13.88
CA LEU A 53 5.67 -11.31 12.68
C LEU A 53 6.76 -11.98 11.82
N SER A 54 7.87 -12.39 12.43
CA SER A 54 8.99 -12.98 11.68
C SER A 54 8.64 -14.30 11.02
N GLY A 55 7.79 -15.11 11.66
CA GLY A 55 7.27 -16.35 11.09
C GLY A 55 6.33 -16.11 9.93
N ALA A 56 5.32 -15.25 10.13
CA ALA A 56 4.36 -14.88 9.10
C ALA A 56 5.05 -14.24 7.88
N LEU A 57 6.00 -13.33 8.12
CA LEU A 57 6.77 -12.69 7.07
C LEU A 57 7.55 -13.71 6.22
N ARG A 58 8.25 -14.64 6.83
CA ARG A 58 8.99 -15.68 6.10
C ARG A 58 8.09 -16.55 5.24
N THR A 59 6.94 -16.96 5.80
CA THR A 59 5.95 -17.76 5.05
C THR A 59 5.42 -16.99 3.85
N VAL A 60 5.06 -15.73 4.03
CA VAL A 60 4.56 -14.87 2.94
C VAL A 60 5.63 -14.68 1.87
N LEU A 61 6.87 -14.33 2.26
CA LEU A 61 7.95 -14.07 1.32
C LEU A 61 8.40 -15.31 0.54
N ALA A 62 8.19 -16.51 1.07
CA ALA A 62 8.50 -17.75 0.37
C ALA A 62 7.61 -18.01 -0.85
N GLU A 63 6.42 -17.41 -0.88
CA GLU A 63 5.43 -17.61 -1.96
C GLU A 63 5.14 -16.35 -2.77
N ALA A 64 5.35 -15.15 -2.20
CA ALA A 64 5.00 -13.89 -2.83
C ALA A 64 6.08 -13.40 -3.79
N ASP A 65 5.64 -12.82 -4.91
CA ASP A 65 6.51 -12.15 -5.87
C ASP A 65 6.78 -10.69 -5.46
N VAL A 66 5.88 -10.08 -4.69
CA VAL A 66 5.97 -8.70 -4.18
C VAL A 66 5.29 -8.61 -2.82
N LEU A 67 5.87 -7.84 -1.89
CA LEU A 67 5.27 -7.58 -0.57
C LEU A 67 4.58 -6.22 -0.58
N LEU A 68 3.29 -6.19 -0.29
CA LEU A 68 2.53 -4.98 -0.07
C LEU A 68 2.45 -4.68 1.43
N MET A 69 3.09 -3.61 1.86
CA MET A 69 2.97 -3.08 3.22
C MET A 69 1.77 -2.15 3.29
N LEU A 70 0.87 -2.43 4.22
CA LEU A 70 -0.29 -1.58 4.53
C LEU A 70 -0.08 -0.87 5.88
N PRO A 71 -0.71 0.30 6.10
CA PRO A 71 -0.73 0.92 7.41
C PRO A 71 -1.59 0.09 8.36
N ASP A 72 -0.96 -0.75 9.15
CA ASP A 72 -1.59 -1.62 10.13
C ASP A 72 -0.91 -1.41 11.49
N GLY A 73 -1.70 -1.21 12.55
CA GLY A 73 -1.21 -0.98 13.91
C GLY A 73 -0.36 -2.12 14.47
N ALA A 74 -0.62 -3.37 14.05
CA ALA A 74 0.12 -4.53 14.50
C ALA A 74 1.57 -4.59 13.98
N VAL A 75 1.86 -3.88 12.88
CA VAL A 75 3.18 -3.85 12.25
C VAL A 75 3.73 -2.43 12.08
N ALA A 76 3.18 -1.46 12.82
CA ALA A 76 3.55 -0.04 12.69
C ALA A 76 4.84 0.34 13.44
N ASP A 77 5.42 -0.57 14.23
CA ASP A 77 6.68 -0.30 14.93
C ASP A 77 7.83 -0.15 13.93
N VAL A 78 8.71 0.83 14.17
CA VAL A 78 9.82 1.18 13.27
C VAL A 78 10.77 0.00 13.07
N SER A 79 11.05 -0.77 14.12
CA SER A 79 11.93 -1.94 14.06
C SER A 79 11.30 -3.06 13.24
N ALA A 80 9.99 -3.28 13.36
CA ALA A 80 9.23 -4.22 12.56
C ALA A 80 9.26 -3.87 11.07
N LEU A 81 9.02 -2.59 10.75
CA LEU A 81 9.06 -2.09 9.36
C LEU A 81 10.45 -2.25 8.74
N GLN A 82 11.52 -1.94 9.48
CA GLN A 82 12.90 -2.14 9.03
C GLN A 82 13.21 -3.63 8.82
N HIS A 83 12.79 -4.48 9.75
CA HIS A 83 12.96 -5.93 9.64
C HIS A 83 12.27 -6.48 8.37
N MET A 84 11.06 -6.03 8.09
CA MET A 84 10.32 -6.41 6.88
C MET A 84 11.05 -6.00 5.60
N LEU A 85 11.51 -4.74 5.52
CA LEU A 85 12.24 -4.24 4.36
C LEU A 85 13.55 -5.03 4.11
N ILE A 86 14.35 -5.24 5.16
CA ILE A 86 15.61 -5.95 5.05
C ILE A 86 15.40 -7.41 4.66
N THR A 87 14.41 -8.07 5.27
CA THR A 87 14.13 -9.49 5.01
C THR A 87 13.60 -9.69 3.60
N ALA A 88 12.68 -8.85 3.14
CA ALA A 88 12.17 -8.88 1.77
C ALA A 88 13.28 -8.63 0.74
N TYR A 89 14.13 -7.62 0.97
CA TYR A 89 15.26 -7.31 0.09
C TYR A 89 16.24 -8.50 -0.04
N ARG A 90 16.58 -9.14 1.08
CA ARG A 90 17.45 -10.33 1.09
C ARG A 90 16.88 -11.50 0.28
N GLN A 91 15.57 -11.64 0.26
CA GLN A 91 14.86 -12.65 -0.54
C GLN A 91 14.54 -12.17 -1.96
N ARG A 92 15.04 -10.98 -2.35
CA ARG A 92 14.80 -10.35 -3.66
C ARG A 92 13.31 -10.11 -3.97
N VAL A 93 12.48 -9.96 -2.93
CA VAL A 93 11.07 -9.62 -3.04
C VAL A 93 10.93 -8.10 -2.92
N PRO A 94 10.49 -7.39 -3.98
CA PRO A 94 10.26 -5.96 -3.90
C PRO A 94 9.13 -5.62 -2.94
N VAL A 95 9.27 -4.45 -2.30
CA VAL A 95 8.27 -3.95 -1.36
C VAL A 95 7.55 -2.75 -1.95
N VAL A 96 6.23 -2.75 -1.87
CA VAL A 96 5.37 -1.59 -2.15
C VAL A 96 4.82 -1.06 -0.84
N SER A 97 4.94 0.24 -0.60
CA SER A 97 4.66 0.85 0.71
C SER A 97 3.68 2.02 0.62
N TYR A 98 3.19 2.44 1.78
CA TYR A 98 2.22 3.52 1.94
C TYR A 98 2.85 4.87 2.32
N SER A 99 4.16 4.98 2.38
CA SER A 99 4.82 6.17 2.92
C SER A 99 6.12 6.50 2.18
N PRO A 100 6.42 7.81 1.97
CA PRO A 100 7.68 8.24 1.35
C PRO A 100 8.90 7.87 2.19
N ALA A 101 8.76 7.79 3.53
CA ALA A 101 9.83 7.39 4.42
C ALA A 101 10.23 5.92 4.18
N LEU A 102 9.27 5.03 3.98
CA LEU A 102 9.54 3.62 3.67
C LEU A 102 10.20 3.44 2.29
N VAL A 103 9.85 4.27 1.30
CA VAL A 103 10.53 4.26 0.00
C VAL A 103 12.00 4.66 0.17
N LYS A 104 12.28 5.70 0.95
CA LYS A 104 13.66 6.10 1.28
C LYS A 104 14.41 5.03 2.07
N ALA A 105 13.70 4.30 2.94
CA ALA A 105 14.26 3.23 3.76
C ALA A 105 14.53 1.91 3.00
N GLY A 106 14.00 1.76 1.76
CA GLY A 106 14.30 0.59 0.94
C GLY A 106 13.09 -0.08 0.26
N ALA A 107 11.87 0.46 0.36
CA ALA A 107 10.78 -0.02 -0.46
C ALA A 107 11.00 0.38 -1.93
N ALA A 108 10.66 -0.51 -2.87
CA ALA A 108 10.82 -0.26 -4.31
C ALA A 108 9.86 0.82 -4.82
N LEU A 109 8.62 0.76 -4.35
CA LEU A 109 7.55 1.68 -4.74
C LEU A 109 6.80 2.20 -3.52
N GLY A 110 6.19 3.38 -3.67
CA GLY A 110 5.27 3.94 -2.69
C GLY A 110 4.06 4.59 -3.34
N LEU A 111 2.92 4.48 -2.66
CA LEU A 111 1.68 5.17 -3.02
C LEU A 111 1.09 5.80 -1.78
N TYR A 112 0.99 7.11 -1.74
CA TYR A 112 0.53 7.85 -0.56
C TYR A 112 -0.13 9.17 -0.93
N ALA A 113 -0.97 9.69 -0.04
CA ALA A 113 -1.43 11.08 -0.13
C ALA A 113 -0.44 11.99 0.61
N SER A 114 -0.01 13.07 -0.03
CA SER A 114 0.81 14.07 0.63
C SER A 114 -0.03 14.86 1.65
N PRO A 115 0.58 15.46 2.70
CA PRO A 115 -0.13 16.31 3.65
C PRO A 115 -0.91 17.44 2.97
N THR A 116 -0.36 18.02 1.90
CA THR A 116 -1.01 19.06 1.11
C THR A 116 -2.25 18.53 0.37
N GLN A 117 -2.18 17.33 -0.21
CA GLN A 117 -3.33 16.69 -0.86
C GLN A 117 -4.43 16.38 0.15
N ALA A 118 -4.08 15.76 1.28
CA ALA A 118 -5.01 15.47 2.35
C ALA A 118 -5.67 16.74 2.92
N GLY A 119 -4.89 17.79 3.19
CA GLY A 119 -5.39 19.06 3.68
C GLY A 119 -6.36 19.73 2.71
N ARG A 120 -6.06 19.76 1.43
CA ARG A 120 -6.97 20.29 0.40
C ARG A 120 -8.30 19.54 0.37
N GLN A 121 -8.27 18.22 0.46
CA GLN A 121 -9.48 17.39 0.48
C GLN A 121 -10.33 17.66 1.72
N VAL A 122 -9.72 17.74 2.91
CA VAL A 122 -10.41 18.09 4.15
C VAL A 122 -11.10 19.45 4.03
N VAL A 123 -10.41 20.48 3.53
CA VAL A 123 -10.98 21.81 3.31
C VAL A 123 -12.16 21.74 2.33
N ALA A 124 -12.06 21.00 1.25
CA ALA A 124 -13.14 20.83 0.29
C ALA A 124 -14.37 20.13 0.91
N MET A 125 -14.14 19.09 1.72
CA MET A 125 -15.21 18.38 2.43
C MET A 125 -15.92 19.30 3.44
N LEU A 126 -15.18 20.10 4.21
CA LEU A 126 -15.75 21.05 5.17
C LEU A 126 -16.56 22.15 4.48
N LYS A 127 -16.07 22.69 3.36
CA LYS A 127 -16.82 23.69 2.57
C LYS A 127 -18.12 23.11 2.02
N GLY A 128 -18.09 21.86 1.54
CA GLY A 128 -19.28 21.16 1.08
C GLY A 128 -20.31 20.87 2.18
N ALA A 129 -19.85 20.57 3.39
CA ALA A 129 -20.70 20.35 4.55
C ALA A 129 -21.34 21.65 5.08
N GLY A 130 -20.63 22.77 5.02
CA GLY A 130 -21.13 24.07 5.47
C GLY A 130 -22.20 24.70 4.57
N SER A 131 -22.37 24.24 3.35
CA SER A 131 -23.43 24.70 2.43
C SER A 131 -24.75 23.93 2.57
N ALA A 132 -24.78 22.86 3.35
CA ALA A 132 -26.01 22.15 3.69
C ALA A 132 -26.73 22.86 4.86
N SER A 133 -27.35 24.01 4.58
CA SER A 133 -28.21 24.74 5.50
C SER A 133 -29.54 24.03 5.66
N SER A 134 -29.61 23.06 6.54
CA SER A 134 -30.84 22.68 7.27
C SER A 134 -30.56 21.54 8.25
N GLY A 135 -30.33 21.91 9.52
CA GLY A 135 -30.80 21.09 10.65
C GLY A 135 -30.10 19.81 11.01
N GLY A 136 -28.87 19.56 10.61
CA GLY A 136 -28.13 18.39 11.06
C GLY A 136 -26.65 18.52 10.75
N SER A 137 -25.80 18.59 11.79
CA SER A 137 -24.34 18.53 11.65
C SER A 137 -23.91 17.10 11.26
N ALA A 138 -24.21 16.69 10.02
CA ALA A 138 -23.71 15.44 9.50
C ALA A 138 -22.28 15.65 9.01
N TRP A 139 -21.32 15.09 9.73
CA TRP A 139 -19.93 14.99 9.27
C TRP A 139 -19.90 14.30 7.92
N PRO A 140 -19.07 14.75 6.98
CA PRO A 140 -18.92 14.07 5.69
C PRO A 140 -18.54 12.59 5.87
N ALA A 141 -19.14 11.73 5.07
CA ALA A 141 -18.79 10.31 5.07
C ALA A 141 -17.29 10.11 4.81
N SER A 142 -16.72 9.05 5.40
CA SER A 142 -15.35 8.68 5.14
C SER A 142 -15.11 8.43 3.64
N ARG A 143 -14.09 9.06 3.08
CA ARG A 143 -13.72 8.96 1.66
C ARG A 143 -12.25 8.63 1.51
N LEU A 144 -11.92 7.89 0.45
CA LEU A 144 -10.53 7.71 0.04
C LEU A 144 -9.92 9.05 -0.39
N ALA A 145 -8.61 9.18 -0.23
CA ALA A 145 -7.89 10.37 -0.71
C ALA A 145 -8.09 10.53 -2.23
N ASP A 146 -8.57 11.70 -2.65
CA ASP A 146 -8.78 12.01 -4.08
C ASP A 146 -7.42 12.16 -4.80
N GLY A 147 -6.42 12.74 -4.12
CA GLY A 147 -5.07 12.89 -4.64
C GLY A 147 -4.12 11.84 -4.08
N PHE A 148 -3.21 11.38 -4.92
CA PHE A 148 -2.14 10.47 -4.54
C PHE A 148 -0.81 10.86 -5.20
N THR A 149 0.27 10.33 -4.64
CA THR A 149 1.64 10.47 -5.16
C THR A 149 2.23 9.08 -5.29
N VAL A 150 2.82 8.79 -6.45
CA VAL A 150 3.64 7.61 -6.68
C VAL A 150 5.11 7.98 -6.43
N ALA A 151 5.84 7.14 -5.71
CA ALA A 151 7.27 7.27 -5.54
C ALA A 151 7.98 5.98 -5.95
N ILE A 152 9.16 6.10 -6.54
CA ILE A 152 10.01 4.99 -6.97
C ILE A 152 11.36 5.14 -6.31
N ASN A 153 11.90 4.05 -5.77
CA ASN A 153 13.29 3.94 -5.37
C ASN A 153 14.07 3.26 -6.50
N GLU A 154 14.61 4.06 -7.41
CA GLU A 154 15.32 3.56 -8.59
C GLU A 154 16.53 2.68 -8.23
N GLN A 155 17.22 2.98 -7.12
CA GLN A 155 18.35 2.20 -6.68
C GLN A 155 17.92 0.79 -6.28
N VAL A 156 16.83 0.66 -5.51
CA VAL A 156 16.28 -0.64 -5.12
C VAL A 156 15.72 -1.37 -6.35
N CYS A 157 15.00 -0.70 -7.23
CA CYS A 157 14.48 -1.31 -8.46
C CYS A 157 15.62 -1.88 -9.31
N ARG A 158 16.68 -1.10 -9.57
CA ARG A 158 17.85 -1.58 -10.31
C ARG A 158 18.54 -2.77 -9.64
N SER A 159 18.71 -2.74 -8.31
CA SER A 159 19.37 -3.82 -7.58
C SER A 159 18.57 -5.13 -7.60
N LEU A 160 17.26 -5.04 -7.69
CA LEU A 160 16.36 -6.19 -7.81
C LEU A 160 16.11 -6.63 -9.27
N GLY A 161 16.65 -5.88 -10.26
CA GLY A 161 16.46 -6.17 -11.68
C GLY A 161 15.04 -5.86 -12.17
N LEU A 162 14.37 -4.88 -11.54
CA LEU A 162 13.04 -4.45 -11.92
C LEU A 162 13.11 -3.34 -12.96
N ASP A 163 12.42 -3.55 -14.06
CA ASP A 163 12.16 -2.53 -15.08
C ASP A 163 10.80 -1.90 -14.81
N VAL A 164 10.82 -0.74 -14.15
CA VAL A 164 9.61 -0.03 -13.69
C VAL A 164 9.42 1.22 -14.55
N PRO A 165 8.21 1.44 -15.11
CA PRO A 165 7.91 2.66 -15.85
C PRO A 165 8.09 3.93 -15.00
N ASP A 166 8.29 5.07 -15.66
CA ASP A 166 8.42 6.36 -14.99
C ASP A 166 7.22 6.71 -14.11
N VAL A 167 7.47 7.51 -13.06
CA VAL A 167 6.44 7.98 -12.11
C VAL A 167 5.26 8.63 -12.83
N SER A 168 5.52 9.43 -13.86
CA SER A 168 4.47 10.11 -14.66
C SER A 168 3.55 9.10 -15.34
N VAL A 169 4.13 8.08 -15.99
CA VAL A 169 3.39 7.03 -16.69
C VAL A 169 2.50 6.24 -15.71
N LEU A 170 3.05 5.85 -14.55
CA LEU A 170 2.30 5.13 -13.52
C LEU A 170 1.18 5.99 -12.93
N THR A 171 1.46 7.26 -12.66
CA THR A 171 0.48 8.20 -12.10
C THR A 171 -0.69 8.40 -13.06
N ASP A 172 -0.41 8.62 -14.35
CA ASP A 172 -1.45 8.83 -15.36
C ASP A 172 -2.27 7.55 -15.62
N ALA A 173 -1.62 6.39 -15.59
CA ALA A 173 -2.32 5.12 -15.72
C ALA A 173 -3.29 4.86 -14.54
N LEU A 174 -2.88 5.17 -13.31
CA LEU A 174 -3.73 5.01 -12.12
C LEU A 174 -4.91 6.00 -12.12
N ARG A 175 -4.72 7.23 -12.57
CA ARG A 175 -5.79 8.23 -12.67
C ARG A 175 -6.89 7.88 -13.69
N ARG A 176 -6.55 7.11 -14.71
CA ARG A 176 -7.52 6.65 -15.72
C ARG A 176 -8.41 5.50 -15.23
N GLU A 177 -8.03 4.85 -14.14
CA GLU A 177 -8.80 3.74 -13.53
C GLU A 177 -9.77 4.23 -12.43
N GLU A 178 -9.78 5.52 -12.10
CA GLU A 178 -10.68 6.18 -11.15
C GLU A 178 -11.96 6.70 -11.80
#